data_e35e95e3e58c149c0eb85c1b50062b39
#
_entry.id   e35e95e3e58c149c0eb85c1b50062b39
#
_cell.length_a   1.000
_cell.length_b   1.000
_cell.length_c   1.000
_cell.angle_alpha   90.00
_cell.angle_beta   90.00
_cell.angle_gamma   90.00
#
_symmetry.space_group_name_H-M   'P 1'
#
loop_
_entity.id
_entity.type
_entity.pdbx_description
1 polymer ?
#
loop_
_entity_poly.entity_id
_entity_poly.type
_entity_poly.pdbx_seq_one_letter_code
_entity_poly.pdbx_strand_id
1 'polypeptide(L)'
;MAIPAFGGRSSHRHLAFQSRALAARAILMLAYVGALPGGQAIADDATGSATHAQERLIKVVDGSSREKLTTFAVDRQGRVLAGVSGDKSLLRVFDSEGDQVAEWPLPVPPEAVNVGPKGDVYVGGAGKLLLLDSEGAVTKVCEAPNIAGAKDAAVTIQKKVKERARQDVSAKQQERIRTYTKRLTDIEKKIAFIDRELKAIADEASTGPDFDDTEEEQRTQERKGFEKQRATLVRLGENVKKNIATTTGGRGTASGQAPAAAEPPPPSIDQLVAVQARIASISASTKDVFFACSSSTGTGFDVWRTDLDFEQGRKIGESLRGCCGQMDVQANDNGVYVAENTKHRVSCYTREGKSVLDFGSRERGSDAGFEGCCNPMNVAFGPGKSVYTAEAGSGRVKRFSADGTFMELIGAVELVPGCKKVSIAVSPQGDRVYMLDITRGHIVVMAASETPPSATASSPRTDSLTSLDAGR
;
A
#
# COMPACT_ATOMS: atom_id res chain seq x y z
N MET A 1 48.70 29.85 71.51
CA MET A 1 47.54 30.71 71.26
C MET A 1 46.76 30.11 70.14
N ALA A 2 45.62 29.52 70.48
CA ALA A 2 44.78 28.80 69.56
C ALA A 2 43.64 29.72 69.08
N ILE A 3 43.31 29.66 67.74
CA ILE A 3 42.17 30.31 67.15
C ILE A 3 41.19 29.20 66.83
N PRO A 4 39.88 29.33 67.22
CA PRO A 4 38.90 28.29 66.98
C PRO A 4 38.32 28.38 65.56
N ALA A 5 38.15 27.22 64.94
CA ALA A 5 37.46 27.04 63.65
C ALA A 5 35.93 27.07 63.88
N PHE A 6 35.22 27.99 63.22
CA PHE A 6 33.77 28.01 63.11
C PHE A 6 33.37 27.21 61.89
N GLY A 7 32.67 26.10 62.11
CA GLY A 7 32.16 25.23 61.08
C GLY A 7 30.82 25.75 60.51
N GLY A 8 30.82 26.17 59.26
CA GLY A 8 29.60 26.45 58.48
C GLY A 8 29.06 25.18 57.84
N ARG A 9 28.09 24.51 58.48
CA ARG A 9 27.34 23.36 57.92
C ARG A 9 25.86 23.70 57.63
N SER A 10 25.59 24.88 57.12
CA SER A 10 24.19 25.26 56.89
C SER A 10 23.77 25.50 55.43
N SER A 11 24.70 25.65 54.49
CA SER A 11 24.36 26.05 53.13
C SER A 11 24.14 24.88 52.11
N HIS A 12 24.59 23.67 52.45
CA HIS A 12 24.44 22.53 51.51
C HIS A 12 23.08 21.80 51.60
N ARG A 13 22.32 21.94 52.72
CA ARG A 13 21.00 21.30 52.83
C ARG A 13 19.88 22.06 52.09
N HIS A 14 19.98 23.40 52.03
CA HIS A 14 18.98 24.22 51.28
C HIS A 14 19.05 24.02 49.76
N LEU A 15 20.26 23.83 49.22
CA LEU A 15 20.45 23.54 47.79
C LEU A 15 19.94 22.16 47.39
N ALA A 16 20.03 21.15 48.24
CA ALA A 16 19.50 19.79 47.99
C ALA A 16 17.97 19.77 48.03
N PHE A 17 17.34 20.60 48.84
CA PHE A 17 15.88 20.69 48.93
C PHE A 17 15.24 21.38 47.72
N GLN A 18 15.83 22.46 47.22
CA GLN A 18 15.38 23.12 45.97
C GLN A 18 15.56 22.27 44.73
N SER A 19 16.60 21.44 44.65
CA SER A 19 16.82 20.50 43.52
C SER A 19 15.82 19.36 43.50
N ARG A 20 15.33 18.89 44.66
CA ARG A 20 14.32 17.81 44.72
C ARG A 20 12.92 18.30 44.34
N ALA A 21 12.54 19.52 44.71
CA ALA A 21 11.26 20.15 44.33
C ALA A 21 11.19 20.43 42.79
N LEU A 22 12.31 20.77 42.18
CA LEU A 22 12.42 20.95 40.70
C LEU A 22 12.33 19.63 39.93
N ALA A 23 12.87 18.54 40.45
CA ALA A 23 12.76 17.23 39.81
C ALA A 23 11.33 16.68 39.82
N ALA A 24 10.57 16.91 40.90
CA ALA A 24 9.16 16.53 40.99
C ALA A 24 8.26 17.33 40.01
N ARG A 25 8.61 18.60 39.71
CA ARG A 25 7.90 19.40 38.71
C ARG A 25 8.18 19.03 37.27
N ALA A 26 9.35 18.50 36.96
CA ALA A 26 9.73 18.08 35.60
C ALA A 26 8.98 16.81 35.13
N ILE A 27 8.52 15.97 36.03
CA ILE A 27 7.81 14.73 35.71
C ILE A 27 6.34 14.96 35.34
N LEU A 28 5.76 16.11 35.71
CA LEU A 28 4.34 16.45 35.44
C LEU A 28 4.11 17.13 34.06
N MET A 29 5.17 17.57 33.37
CA MET A 29 5.05 18.31 32.09
C MET A 29 5.21 17.47 30.83
N LEU A 30 5.43 16.17 30.91
CA LEU A 30 5.68 15.29 29.74
C LEU A 30 4.46 14.49 29.27
N ALA A 31 3.24 14.85 29.70
CA ALA A 31 2.01 14.15 29.32
C ALA A 31 1.07 14.95 28.43
N TYR A 32 1.49 16.09 27.88
CA TYR A 32 0.63 16.89 26.98
C TYR A 32 1.44 17.40 25.77
N VAL A 33 1.66 16.53 24.80
CA VAL A 33 1.94 16.96 23.43
C VAL A 33 0.80 16.45 22.57
N GLY A 34 -0.10 17.37 22.31
CA GLY A 34 -1.29 17.17 21.53
C GLY A 34 -0.98 16.95 20.07
N ALA A 35 -1.91 16.29 19.44
CA ALA A 35 -2.02 16.12 18.00
C ALA A 35 -1.92 17.47 17.28
N LEU A 36 -1.00 17.57 16.35
CA LEU A 36 -1.01 18.61 15.33
C LEU A 36 -1.81 18.09 14.13
N PRO A 37 -2.69 18.92 13.56
CA PRO A 37 -3.48 18.53 12.40
C PRO A 37 -2.66 18.61 11.12
N GLY A 38 -2.88 17.62 10.25
CA GLY A 38 -2.83 17.74 8.80
C GLY A 38 -1.55 18.35 8.21
N GLY A 39 -0.51 17.56 8.05
CA GLY A 39 0.49 17.84 7.04
C GLY A 39 -0.14 17.70 5.65
N GLN A 40 -0.43 18.81 4.98
CA GLN A 40 -0.63 18.85 3.54
C GLN A 40 0.62 18.22 2.91
N ALA A 41 0.40 17.16 2.13
CA ALA A 41 1.43 16.63 1.26
C ALA A 41 1.78 17.75 0.27
N ILE A 42 2.95 18.33 0.44
CA ILE A 42 3.58 19.14 -0.57
C ILE A 42 3.87 18.15 -1.69
N ALA A 43 3.19 18.27 -2.81
CA ALA A 43 3.58 17.63 -4.04
C ALA A 43 4.96 18.20 -4.40
N ASP A 44 6.01 17.44 -4.13
CA ASP A 44 7.34 17.74 -4.64
C ASP A 44 7.26 17.65 -6.18
N ASP A 45 7.50 18.79 -6.79
CA ASP A 45 7.60 19.04 -8.21
C ASP A 45 8.82 18.28 -8.76
N ALA A 46 8.69 16.98 -9.00
CA ALA A 46 9.64 16.21 -9.77
C ALA A 46 9.37 16.50 -11.26
N THR A 47 9.84 17.64 -11.72
CA THR A 47 9.78 18.06 -13.13
C THR A 47 10.82 17.33 -13.97
N GLY A 48 10.68 16.03 -14.15
CA GLY A 48 11.11 15.41 -15.38
C GLY A 48 10.13 15.85 -16.47
N SER A 49 10.61 16.42 -17.56
CA SER A 49 9.76 16.89 -18.65
C SER A 49 8.96 15.71 -19.22
N ALA A 50 7.67 15.66 -18.88
CA ALA A 50 6.76 14.66 -19.41
C ALA A 50 6.67 14.80 -20.93
N THR A 51 6.72 13.67 -21.65
CA THR A 51 6.67 13.67 -23.12
C THR A 51 5.25 13.70 -23.68
N HIS A 52 4.26 13.38 -22.85
CA HIS A 52 2.83 13.35 -23.21
C HIS A 52 2.02 14.16 -22.20
N ALA A 53 0.94 14.77 -22.69
CA ALA A 53 -0.04 15.49 -21.89
C ALA A 53 -1.44 14.91 -22.12
N GLN A 54 -2.33 15.09 -21.15
CA GLN A 54 -3.71 14.70 -21.31
C GLN A 54 -4.34 15.45 -22.50
N GLU A 55 -4.81 14.72 -23.48
CA GLU A 55 -5.52 15.23 -24.68
C GLU A 55 -7.03 15.28 -24.43
N ARG A 56 -7.60 14.14 -24.02
CA ARG A 56 -9.05 13.99 -23.88
C ARG A 56 -9.45 12.86 -22.94
N LEU A 57 -10.77 12.76 -22.72
CA LEU A 57 -11.41 11.70 -21.95
C LEU A 57 -12.43 10.96 -22.83
N ILE A 58 -12.36 9.62 -22.84
CA ILE A 58 -13.39 8.76 -23.42
C ILE A 58 -14.31 8.33 -22.27
N LYS A 59 -15.53 8.89 -22.23
CA LYS A 59 -16.52 8.53 -21.23
C LYS A 59 -17.16 7.20 -21.60
N VAL A 60 -16.92 6.17 -20.78
CA VAL A 60 -17.42 4.81 -21.05
C VAL A 60 -18.74 4.56 -20.33
N VAL A 61 -18.85 4.98 -19.07
CA VAL A 61 -20.08 4.81 -18.29
C VAL A 61 -20.49 6.14 -17.67
N ASP A 62 -21.79 6.33 -17.50
CA ASP A 62 -22.31 7.45 -16.74
C ASP A 62 -22.29 7.12 -15.25
N GLY A 63 -21.81 8.04 -14.43
CA GLY A 63 -21.74 7.87 -12.97
C GLY A 63 -23.08 7.66 -12.27
N SER A 64 -24.20 7.93 -12.96
CA SER A 64 -25.56 7.67 -12.48
C SER A 64 -26.05 6.24 -12.76
N SER A 65 -25.37 5.48 -13.63
CA SER A 65 -25.74 4.13 -14.02
C SER A 65 -25.23 3.07 -13.05
N ARG A 66 -25.84 1.89 -13.03
CA ARG A 66 -25.32 0.71 -12.33
C ARG A 66 -24.14 0.07 -13.04
N GLU A 67 -23.83 0.53 -14.23
CA GLU A 67 -22.74 0.04 -15.04
C GLU A 67 -21.39 0.47 -14.46
N LYS A 68 -20.38 -0.38 -14.63
CA LYS A 68 -19.02 -0.15 -14.16
C LYS A 68 -18.04 -0.46 -15.29
N LEU A 69 -17.14 0.47 -15.54
CA LEU A 69 -15.96 0.20 -16.36
C LEU A 69 -15.00 -0.71 -15.56
N THR A 70 -14.58 -1.81 -16.14
CA THR A 70 -13.79 -2.83 -15.43
C THR A 70 -12.39 -3.03 -16.01
N THR A 71 -12.25 -2.87 -17.33
CA THR A 71 -11.04 -3.15 -18.10
C THR A 71 -11.09 -2.47 -19.46
N PHE A 72 -9.99 -2.39 -20.17
CA PHE A 72 -9.98 -2.00 -21.58
C PHE A 72 -8.77 -2.55 -22.31
N ALA A 73 -8.82 -2.52 -23.62
CA ALA A 73 -7.70 -2.74 -24.52
C ALA A 73 -7.78 -1.79 -25.72
N VAL A 74 -6.69 -1.59 -26.42
CA VAL A 74 -6.62 -0.85 -27.69
C VAL A 74 -6.20 -1.80 -28.79
N ASP A 75 -6.89 -1.78 -29.92
CA ASP A 75 -6.56 -2.60 -31.06
C ASP A 75 -5.55 -1.91 -32.02
N ARG A 76 -5.20 -2.59 -33.08
CA ARG A 76 -4.25 -2.06 -34.06
C ARG A 76 -4.80 -0.90 -34.91
N GLN A 77 -6.10 -0.77 -34.99
CA GLN A 77 -6.78 0.34 -35.64
C GLN A 77 -6.92 1.56 -34.72
N GLY A 78 -6.50 1.46 -33.45
CA GLY A 78 -6.66 2.49 -32.46
C GLY A 78 -8.04 2.52 -31.82
N ARG A 79 -8.90 1.50 -32.06
CA ARG A 79 -10.20 1.40 -31.39
C ARG A 79 -9.98 0.99 -29.94
N VAL A 80 -10.78 1.57 -29.06
CA VAL A 80 -10.78 1.25 -27.62
C VAL A 80 -11.90 0.29 -27.33
N LEU A 81 -11.58 -0.88 -26.80
CA LEU A 81 -12.51 -1.92 -26.36
C LEU A 81 -12.65 -1.84 -24.84
N ALA A 82 -13.70 -1.24 -24.34
CA ALA A 82 -13.91 -0.98 -22.92
C ALA A 82 -14.89 -2.01 -22.32
N GLY A 83 -14.43 -2.77 -21.33
CA GLY A 83 -15.24 -3.77 -20.62
C GLY A 83 -16.19 -3.12 -19.62
N VAL A 84 -17.48 -3.38 -19.78
CA VAL A 84 -18.56 -2.86 -18.94
C VAL A 84 -19.29 -4.02 -18.27
N SER A 85 -19.52 -3.89 -16.96
CA SER A 85 -20.31 -4.82 -16.16
C SER A 85 -21.39 -4.07 -15.37
N GLY A 86 -22.47 -4.76 -15.04
CA GLY A 86 -23.62 -4.22 -14.32
C GLY A 86 -24.87 -4.96 -14.72
N ASP A 87 -25.90 -4.24 -15.16
CA ASP A 87 -27.13 -4.86 -15.66
C ASP A 87 -26.88 -5.67 -16.96
N LYS A 88 -25.84 -5.29 -17.71
CA LYS A 88 -25.35 -6.02 -18.89
C LYS A 88 -23.83 -6.25 -18.76
N SER A 89 -23.35 -7.29 -19.43
CA SER A 89 -21.93 -7.58 -19.62
C SER A 89 -21.61 -7.37 -21.11
N LEU A 90 -20.71 -6.46 -21.43
CA LEU A 90 -20.39 -6.14 -22.83
C LEU A 90 -19.00 -5.49 -22.98
N LEU A 91 -18.51 -5.42 -24.21
CA LEU A 91 -17.47 -4.47 -24.61
C LEU A 91 -18.13 -3.30 -25.35
N ARG A 92 -17.86 -2.06 -24.91
CA ARG A 92 -18.13 -0.86 -25.70
C ARG A 92 -16.91 -0.57 -26.56
N VAL A 93 -17.16 -0.35 -27.84
CA VAL A 93 -16.11 -0.07 -28.81
C VAL A 93 -16.17 1.40 -29.19
N PHE A 94 -15.04 2.06 -29.05
CA PHE A 94 -14.86 3.45 -29.45
C PHE A 94 -13.82 3.52 -30.57
N ASP A 95 -14.01 4.42 -31.51
CA ASP A 95 -13.03 4.70 -32.53
C ASP A 95 -11.82 5.49 -32.00
N SER A 96 -10.89 5.84 -32.90
CA SER A 96 -9.70 6.62 -32.54
C SER A 96 -10.04 8.03 -32.06
N GLU A 97 -11.20 8.55 -32.37
CA GLU A 97 -11.67 9.88 -31.97
C GLU A 97 -12.41 9.83 -30.62
N GLY A 98 -12.75 8.64 -30.13
CA GLY A 98 -13.45 8.43 -28.86
C GLY A 98 -14.95 8.38 -28.98
N ASP A 99 -15.50 8.26 -30.18
CA ASP A 99 -16.91 8.09 -30.43
C ASP A 99 -17.30 6.60 -30.33
N GLN A 100 -18.40 6.30 -29.64
CA GLN A 100 -18.86 4.92 -29.50
C GLN A 100 -19.39 4.43 -30.85
N VAL A 101 -18.81 3.35 -31.38
CA VAL A 101 -19.16 2.78 -32.70
C VAL A 101 -19.86 1.44 -32.61
N ALA A 102 -19.69 0.70 -31.49
CA ALA A 102 -20.37 -0.61 -31.31
C ALA A 102 -20.52 -0.99 -29.83
N GLU A 103 -21.40 -1.97 -29.57
CA GLU A 103 -21.49 -2.72 -28.31
C GLU A 103 -21.49 -4.22 -28.63
N TRP A 104 -20.60 -4.97 -27.98
CA TRP A 104 -20.46 -6.43 -28.16
C TRP A 104 -20.91 -7.14 -26.89
N PRO A 105 -22.07 -7.78 -26.86
CA PRO A 105 -22.58 -8.50 -25.70
C PRO A 105 -21.68 -9.67 -25.32
N LEU A 106 -21.50 -9.85 -24.01
CA LEU A 106 -20.70 -10.95 -23.46
C LEU A 106 -21.54 -11.83 -22.54
N PRO A 107 -21.29 -13.15 -22.52
CA PRO A 107 -21.99 -14.08 -21.62
C PRO A 107 -21.54 -13.99 -20.16
N VAL A 108 -20.46 -13.24 -19.86
CA VAL A 108 -19.92 -13.04 -18.51
C VAL A 108 -19.42 -11.61 -18.33
N PRO A 109 -19.36 -11.08 -17.10
CA PRO A 109 -18.76 -9.79 -16.83
C PRO A 109 -17.28 -9.78 -17.25
N PRO A 110 -16.84 -8.83 -18.10
CA PRO A 110 -15.43 -8.72 -18.46
C PRO A 110 -14.61 -8.18 -17.29
N GLU A 111 -13.60 -8.91 -16.87
CA GLU A 111 -12.65 -8.50 -15.81
C GLU A 111 -11.28 -8.14 -16.39
N ALA A 112 -10.95 -8.75 -17.53
CA ALA A 112 -9.73 -8.52 -18.29
C ALA A 112 -10.04 -8.62 -19.78
N VAL A 113 -9.37 -7.80 -20.60
CA VAL A 113 -9.46 -7.84 -22.07
C VAL A 113 -8.10 -7.59 -22.69
N ASN A 114 -7.80 -8.25 -23.79
CA ASN A 114 -6.60 -8.03 -24.58
C ASN A 114 -6.91 -8.28 -26.06
N VAL A 115 -6.22 -7.56 -26.94
CA VAL A 115 -6.28 -7.81 -28.39
C VAL A 115 -4.98 -8.50 -28.80
N GLY A 116 -5.14 -9.69 -29.34
CA GLY A 116 -4.02 -10.49 -29.80
C GLY A 116 -3.37 -9.97 -31.08
N PRO A 117 -2.20 -10.50 -31.44
CA PRO A 117 -1.46 -10.06 -32.63
C PRO A 117 -2.21 -10.21 -33.97
N LYS A 118 -3.24 -11.05 -34.04
CA LYS A 118 -4.05 -11.26 -35.26
C LYS A 118 -5.34 -10.42 -35.28
N GLY A 119 -5.61 -9.66 -34.19
CA GLY A 119 -6.84 -8.88 -34.05
C GLY A 119 -7.95 -9.63 -33.31
N ASP A 120 -7.77 -10.90 -32.97
CA ASP A 120 -8.70 -11.63 -32.12
C ASP A 120 -8.75 -11.00 -30.72
N VAL A 121 -9.91 -11.00 -30.10
CA VAL A 121 -10.12 -10.39 -28.77
C VAL A 121 -10.30 -11.47 -27.73
N TYR A 122 -9.44 -11.43 -26.72
CA TYR A 122 -9.41 -12.34 -25.58
C TYR A 122 -10.02 -11.66 -24.37
N VAL A 123 -11.03 -12.28 -23.77
CA VAL A 123 -11.72 -11.75 -22.57
C VAL A 123 -11.67 -12.78 -21.45
N GLY A 124 -11.31 -12.35 -20.25
CA GLY A 124 -11.39 -13.15 -19.04
C GLY A 124 -12.41 -12.59 -18.06
N GLY A 125 -13.19 -13.47 -17.43
CA GLY A 125 -14.13 -13.05 -16.39
C GLY A 125 -14.96 -14.21 -15.82
N ALA A 126 -15.26 -14.14 -14.53
CA ALA A 126 -16.03 -15.14 -13.80
C ALA A 126 -15.57 -16.60 -14.01
N GLY A 127 -14.27 -16.80 -14.05
CA GLY A 127 -13.65 -18.12 -14.25
C GLY A 127 -13.76 -18.67 -15.68
N LYS A 128 -14.07 -17.82 -16.65
CA LYS A 128 -14.14 -18.17 -18.06
C LYS A 128 -13.17 -17.37 -18.89
N LEU A 129 -12.75 -17.97 -20.00
CA LEU A 129 -11.96 -17.37 -21.05
C LEU A 129 -12.82 -17.35 -22.33
N LEU A 130 -12.87 -16.22 -23.00
CA LEU A 130 -13.65 -16.00 -24.21
C LEU A 130 -12.69 -15.59 -25.34
N LEU A 131 -12.95 -16.10 -26.53
CA LEU A 131 -12.38 -15.66 -27.79
C LEU A 131 -13.46 -15.01 -28.63
N LEU A 132 -13.21 -13.78 -29.09
CA LEU A 132 -14.05 -13.06 -30.03
C LEU A 132 -13.24 -12.79 -31.31
N ASP A 133 -13.93 -12.72 -32.42
CA ASP A 133 -13.33 -12.21 -33.66
C ASP A 133 -13.19 -10.67 -33.64
N SER A 134 -12.66 -10.09 -34.71
CA SER A 134 -12.44 -8.65 -34.85
C SER A 134 -13.72 -7.80 -34.94
N GLU A 135 -14.88 -8.45 -35.19
CA GLU A 135 -16.19 -7.86 -35.23
C GLU A 135 -16.97 -8.01 -33.92
N GLY A 136 -16.40 -8.72 -32.94
CA GLY A 136 -16.94 -8.91 -31.61
C GLY A 136 -17.89 -10.08 -31.45
N ALA A 137 -17.98 -10.99 -32.46
CA ALA A 137 -18.70 -12.23 -32.28
C ALA A 137 -17.95 -13.21 -31.40
N VAL A 138 -18.61 -13.73 -30.36
CA VAL A 138 -18.02 -14.73 -29.47
C VAL A 138 -17.89 -16.06 -30.20
N THR A 139 -16.68 -16.47 -30.51
CA THR A 139 -16.36 -17.72 -31.25
C THR A 139 -16.10 -18.89 -30.33
N LYS A 140 -15.61 -18.64 -29.10
CA LYS A 140 -15.30 -19.69 -28.12
C LYS A 140 -15.52 -19.21 -26.70
N VAL A 141 -16.03 -20.10 -25.84
CA VAL A 141 -16.14 -19.89 -24.38
C VAL A 141 -15.67 -21.16 -23.68
N CYS A 142 -14.69 -21.04 -22.77
CA CYS A 142 -14.17 -22.16 -22.00
C CYS A 142 -14.11 -21.81 -20.52
N GLU A 143 -14.08 -22.83 -19.65
CA GLU A 143 -13.65 -22.62 -18.27
C GLU A 143 -12.14 -22.38 -18.23
N ALA A 144 -11.73 -21.42 -17.41
CA ALA A 144 -10.31 -21.19 -17.19
C ALA A 144 -9.69 -22.39 -16.40
N PRO A 145 -8.50 -22.87 -16.77
CA PRO A 145 -7.92 -24.11 -16.18
C PRO A 145 -7.68 -24.01 -14.66
N ASN A 146 -7.60 -22.83 -14.09
CA ASN A 146 -7.48 -22.63 -12.63
C ASN A 146 -8.76 -23.00 -11.85
N ILE A 147 -9.91 -23.15 -12.53
CA ILE A 147 -11.19 -23.48 -11.87
C ILE A 147 -11.24 -24.97 -11.48
N ALA A 148 -10.55 -25.83 -12.23
CA ALA A 148 -10.40 -27.23 -11.87
C ALA A 148 -9.70 -27.37 -10.52
N GLY A 149 -10.28 -27.60 -9.43
CA GLY A 149 -9.70 -27.66 -8.07
C GLY A 149 -9.87 -26.37 -7.24
N ALA A 150 -10.53 -25.34 -7.76
CA ALA A 150 -10.78 -24.13 -7.02
C ALA A 150 -11.57 -24.36 -5.71
N LYS A 151 -12.50 -25.34 -5.71
CA LYS A 151 -13.27 -25.70 -4.52
C LYS A 151 -12.41 -26.32 -3.42
N ASP A 152 -11.51 -27.23 -3.77
CA ASP A 152 -10.60 -27.88 -2.80
C ASP A 152 -9.59 -26.88 -2.25
N ALA A 153 -9.09 -25.99 -3.12
CA ALA A 153 -8.25 -24.89 -2.72
C ALA A 153 -8.99 -23.95 -1.74
N ALA A 154 -10.25 -23.60 -2.03
CA ALA A 154 -11.07 -22.76 -1.16
C ALA A 154 -11.28 -23.37 0.22
N VAL A 155 -11.53 -24.68 0.33
CA VAL A 155 -11.64 -25.41 1.60
C VAL A 155 -10.32 -25.30 2.39
N THR A 156 -9.19 -25.51 1.70
CA THR A 156 -7.86 -25.42 2.31
C THR A 156 -7.55 -24.01 2.80
N ILE A 157 -7.86 -22.99 1.99
CA ILE A 157 -7.69 -21.58 2.36
C ILE A 157 -8.56 -21.23 3.55
N GLN A 158 -9.83 -21.61 3.55
CA GLN A 158 -10.75 -21.33 4.66
C GLN A 158 -10.23 -21.92 5.98
N LYS A 159 -9.71 -23.16 5.94
CA LYS A 159 -9.08 -23.79 7.12
C LYS A 159 -7.91 -22.95 7.63
N LYS A 160 -6.98 -22.56 6.75
CA LYS A 160 -5.83 -21.71 7.11
C LYS A 160 -6.27 -20.36 7.69
N VAL A 161 -7.29 -19.71 7.12
CA VAL A 161 -7.82 -18.43 7.61
C VAL A 161 -8.38 -18.61 9.03
N LYS A 162 -9.17 -19.64 9.27
CA LYS A 162 -9.71 -19.94 10.62
C LYS A 162 -8.60 -20.23 11.64
N GLU A 163 -7.56 -20.96 11.25
CA GLU A 163 -6.41 -21.25 12.11
C GLU A 163 -5.63 -19.98 12.45
N ARG A 164 -5.34 -19.13 11.47
CA ARG A 164 -4.66 -17.83 11.68
C ARG A 164 -5.48 -16.92 12.60
N ALA A 165 -6.79 -16.78 12.34
CA ALA A 165 -7.65 -15.96 13.19
C ALA A 165 -7.60 -16.41 14.66
N ARG A 166 -7.58 -17.72 14.93
CA ARG A 166 -7.42 -18.26 16.30
C ARG A 166 -6.06 -17.89 16.90
N GLN A 167 -4.97 -18.01 16.12
CA GLN A 167 -3.61 -17.66 16.56
C GLN A 167 -3.48 -16.16 16.82
N ASP A 168 -4.04 -15.32 15.94
CA ASP A 168 -3.99 -13.85 16.07
C ASP A 168 -4.76 -13.36 17.29
N VAL A 169 -5.93 -13.97 17.59
CA VAL A 169 -6.67 -13.66 18.82
C VAL A 169 -5.84 -14.00 20.05
N SER A 170 -5.19 -15.18 20.08
CA SER A 170 -4.32 -15.58 21.18
C SER A 170 -3.11 -14.66 21.31
N ALA A 171 -2.44 -14.32 20.22
CA ALA A 171 -1.29 -13.42 20.22
C ALA A 171 -1.66 -12.00 20.69
N LYS A 172 -2.76 -11.44 20.18
CA LYS A 172 -3.30 -10.15 20.63
C LYS A 172 -3.64 -10.16 22.13
N GLN A 173 -4.22 -11.24 22.62
CA GLN A 173 -4.53 -11.41 24.04
C GLN A 173 -3.25 -11.44 24.89
N GLN A 174 -2.23 -12.19 24.49
CA GLN A 174 -0.93 -12.25 25.17
C GLN A 174 -0.23 -10.89 25.20
N GLU A 175 -0.24 -10.15 24.07
CA GLU A 175 0.37 -8.82 24.01
C GLU A 175 -0.36 -7.80 24.89
N ARG A 176 -1.68 -7.86 24.98
CA ARG A 176 -2.45 -7.04 25.93
C ARG A 176 -2.09 -7.34 27.37
N ILE A 177 -1.99 -8.63 27.74
CA ILE A 177 -1.56 -9.04 29.08
C ILE A 177 -0.17 -8.51 29.37
N ARG A 178 0.79 -8.67 28.45
CA ARG A 178 2.16 -8.17 28.59
C ARG A 178 2.20 -6.66 28.82
N THR A 179 1.40 -5.90 28.03
CA THR A 179 1.30 -4.45 28.16
C THR A 179 0.74 -4.04 29.52
N TYR A 180 -0.32 -4.69 29.98
CA TYR A 180 -0.89 -4.43 31.31
C TYR A 180 0.06 -4.79 32.45
N THR A 181 0.78 -5.91 32.33
CA THR A 181 1.77 -6.33 33.34
C THR A 181 2.91 -5.30 33.45
N LYS A 182 3.44 -4.84 32.31
CA LYS A 182 4.45 -3.78 32.31
C LYS A 182 3.94 -2.52 32.98
N ARG A 183 2.71 -2.09 32.65
CA ARG A 183 2.09 -0.90 33.27
C ARG A 183 1.90 -1.07 34.79
N LEU A 184 1.53 -2.25 35.24
CA LEU A 184 1.39 -2.56 36.67
C LEU A 184 2.73 -2.45 37.38
N THR A 185 3.80 -3.03 36.84
CA THR A 185 5.15 -2.92 37.38
C THR A 185 5.63 -1.45 37.48
N ASP A 186 5.32 -0.63 36.49
CA ASP A 186 5.69 0.79 36.51
C ASP A 186 4.90 1.57 37.61
N ILE A 187 3.63 1.23 37.84
CA ILE A 187 2.83 1.78 38.92
C ILE A 187 3.38 1.37 40.28
N GLU A 188 3.72 0.11 40.47
CA GLU A 188 4.29 -0.43 41.70
C GLU A 188 5.62 0.23 42.05
N LYS A 189 6.50 0.47 41.05
CA LYS A 189 7.73 1.22 41.24
C LYS A 189 7.49 2.66 41.70
N LYS A 190 6.46 3.32 41.15
CA LYS A 190 6.10 4.69 41.55
C LYS A 190 5.54 4.73 42.97
N ILE A 191 4.72 3.76 43.35
CA ILE A 191 4.21 3.62 44.73
C ILE A 191 5.38 3.44 45.68
N ALA A 192 6.32 2.51 45.38
CA ALA A 192 7.47 2.27 46.21
C ALA A 192 8.42 3.49 46.35
N PHE A 193 8.47 4.33 45.32
CA PHE A 193 9.17 5.61 45.40
C PHE A 193 8.46 6.57 46.38
N ILE A 194 7.13 6.75 46.25
CA ILE A 194 6.36 7.61 47.11
C ILE A 194 6.41 7.13 48.58
N ASP A 195 6.34 5.83 48.81
CA ASP A 195 6.47 5.23 50.15
C ASP A 195 7.82 5.58 50.80
N ARG A 196 8.91 5.61 50.04
CA ARG A 196 10.22 6.04 50.52
C ARG A 196 10.27 7.53 50.87
N GLU A 197 9.68 8.38 50.03
CA GLU A 197 9.62 9.82 50.29
C GLU A 197 8.74 10.14 51.53
N LEU A 198 7.60 9.48 51.65
CA LEU A 198 6.73 9.62 52.85
C LEU A 198 7.45 9.17 54.12
N LYS A 199 8.24 8.08 54.04
CA LYS A 199 9.05 7.63 55.17
C LYS A 199 10.15 8.62 55.51
N ALA A 200 10.83 9.21 54.53
CA ALA A 200 11.86 10.20 54.75
C ALA A 200 11.30 11.47 55.46
N ILE A 201 10.12 11.94 55.01
CA ILE A 201 9.42 13.07 55.63
C ILE A 201 9.07 12.75 57.10
N ALA A 202 8.62 11.53 57.39
CA ALA A 202 8.29 11.09 58.74
C ALA A 202 9.55 10.97 59.66
N ASP A 203 10.64 10.39 59.15
CA ASP A 203 11.88 10.24 59.86
C ASP A 203 12.53 11.60 60.20
N GLU A 204 12.48 12.57 59.26
CA GLU A 204 12.95 13.94 59.47
C GLU A 204 12.11 14.68 60.52
N ALA A 205 10.78 14.45 60.58
CA ALA A 205 9.89 15.03 61.58
C ALA A 205 10.18 14.54 63.02
N SER A 206 10.73 13.30 63.14
CA SER A 206 11.01 12.67 64.42
C SER A 206 12.41 12.99 65.00
N THR A 207 13.37 13.42 64.15
CA THR A 207 14.78 13.56 64.50
C THR A 207 15.37 14.96 64.24
N GLY A 208 14.59 15.85 63.64
CA GLY A 208 15.04 17.19 63.23
C GLY A 208 14.98 18.23 64.37
N PRO A 209 15.69 19.38 64.22
CA PRO A 209 15.54 20.54 65.11
C PRO A 209 14.14 21.10 65.02
N ASP A 210 13.71 21.88 66.04
CA ASP A 210 12.44 22.59 66.00
C ASP A 210 12.38 23.49 64.74
N PHE A 211 11.38 23.21 63.91
CA PHE A 211 11.11 23.99 62.67
C PHE A 211 10.22 25.19 63.01
N ASP A 212 10.33 26.25 62.21
CA ASP A 212 9.39 27.33 62.33
C ASP A 212 7.99 26.90 61.72
N ASP A 213 6.95 27.62 62.11
CA ASP A 213 5.57 27.30 61.70
C ASP A 213 5.39 27.22 60.19
N THR A 214 6.22 27.91 59.39
CA THR A 214 6.15 27.99 57.95
C THR A 214 6.74 26.71 57.31
N GLU A 215 7.82 26.20 57.87
CA GLU A 215 8.47 24.97 57.43
C GLU A 215 7.61 23.73 57.75
N GLU A 216 6.95 23.71 58.89
CA GLU A 216 6.03 22.67 59.32
C GLU A 216 4.78 22.63 58.43
N GLU A 217 4.26 23.78 58.02
CA GLU A 217 3.12 23.87 57.09
C GLU A 217 3.48 23.39 55.71
N GLN A 218 4.66 23.72 55.17
CA GLN A 218 5.15 23.24 53.88
C GLN A 218 5.32 21.70 53.87
N ARG A 219 5.89 21.11 54.87
CA ARG A 219 6.05 19.65 55.02
C ARG A 219 4.71 18.94 55.10
N THR A 220 3.77 19.50 55.82
CA THR A 220 2.41 18.95 55.91
C THR A 220 1.73 18.96 54.53
N GLN A 221 1.89 20.01 53.77
CA GLN A 221 1.36 20.10 52.38
C GLN A 221 2.03 19.10 51.44
N GLU A 222 3.36 18.94 51.54
CA GLU A 222 4.11 17.98 50.74
C GLU A 222 3.68 16.55 51.04
N ARG A 223 3.58 16.18 52.30
CA ARG A 223 3.10 14.89 52.78
C ARG A 223 1.70 14.57 52.24
N LYS A 224 0.75 15.50 52.37
CA LYS A 224 -0.61 15.36 51.81
C LYS A 224 -0.60 15.19 50.30
N GLY A 225 0.32 15.87 49.59
CA GLY A 225 0.53 15.72 48.16
C GLY A 225 0.95 14.29 47.79
N PHE A 226 1.92 13.74 48.48
CA PHE A 226 2.40 12.34 48.23
C PHE A 226 1.32 11.32 48.63
N GLU A 227 0.61 11.50 49.74
CA GLU A 227 -0.50 10.60 50.14
C GLU A 227 -1.61 10.57 49.06
N LYS A 228 -1.99 11.72 48.49
CA LYS A 228 -2.96 11.79 47.40
C LYS A 228 -2.49 11.12 46.14
N GLN A 229 -1.21 11.31 45.75
CA GLN A 229 -0.61 10.65 44.58
C GLN A 229 -0.57 9.14 44.78
N ARG A 230 -0.18 8.66 45.97
CA ARG A 230 -0.16 7.25 46.34
C ARG A 230 -1.56 6.63 46.19
N ALA A 231 -2.58 7.23 46.77
CA ALA A 231 -3.95 6.75 46.68
C ALA A 231 -4.43 6.61 45.22
N THR A 232 -4.07 7.59 44.37
CA THR A 232 -4.39 7.57 42.95
C THR A 232 -3.69 6.44 42.23
N LEU A 233 -2.40 6.18 42.49
CA LEU A 233 -1.64 5.10 41.87
C LEU A 233 -2.12 3.73 42.34
N VAL A 234 -2.47 3.57 43.62
CA VAL A 234 -3.07 2.31 44.14
C VAL A 234 -4.36 1.99 43.39
N ARG A 235 -5.28 2.96 43.26
CA ARG A 235 -6.52 2.78 42.52
C ARG A 235 -6.30 2.45 41.05
N LEU A 236 -5.28 3.07 40.41
CA LEU A 236 -4.90 2.77 39.05
C LEU A 236 -4.33 1.35 38.92
N GLY A 237 -3.50 0.92 39.86
CA GLY A 237 -2.96 -0.46 39.93
C GLY A 237 -4.06 -1.51 40.05
N GLU A 238 -5.04 -1.29 40.90
CA GLU A 238 -6.20 -2.20 41.04
C GLU A 238 -7.01 -2.30 39.73
N ASN A 239 -7.21 -1.20 39.02
CA ASN A 239 -7.87 -1.22 37.72
C ASN A 239 -7.06 -2.01 36.68
N VAL A 240 -5.73 -1.89 36.67
CA VAL A 240 -4.86 -2.65 35.75
C VAL A 240 -4.89 -4.14 36.12
N LYS A 241 -4.84 -4.53 37.38
CA LYS A 241 -5.01 -5.93 37.84
C LYS A 241 -6.35 -6.51 37.40
N LYS A 242 -7.43 -5.77 37.53
CA LYS A 242 -8.75 -6.16 37.04
C LYS A 242 -8.75 -6.40 35.52
N ASN A 243 -8.09 -5.53 34.75
CA ASN A 243 -7.95 -5.69 33.30
C ASN A 243 -7.13 -6.93 32.90
N ILE A 244 -6.08 -7.27 33.64
CA ILE A 244 -5.33 -8.51 33.46
C ILE A 244 -6.25 -9.71 33.73
N ALA A 245 -6.94 -9.72 34.84
CA ALA A 245 -7.83 -10.82 35.23
C ALA A 245 -8.96 -11.04 34.21
N THR A 246 -9.58 -9.97 33.71
CA THR A 246 -10.61 -10.07 32.66
C THR A 246 -10.05 -10.53 31.33
N THR A 247 -8.81 -10.14 30.99
CA THR A 247 -8.16 -10.59 29.75
C THR A 247 -7.72 -12.06 29.82
N THR A 248 -7.33 -12.57 30.99
CA THR A 248 -6.92 -13.96 31.18
C THR A 248 -8.12 -14.91 31.39
N GLY A 249 -9.20 -14.43 31.99
CA GLY A 249 -10.31 -15.28 32.45
C GLY A 249 -11.36 -15.69 31.41
N GLY A 250 -11.27 -15.28 30.15
CA GLY A 250 -12.11 -15.76 29.01
C GLY A 250 -13.63 -15.59 29.14
N ARG A 251 -14.18 -15.11 30.28
CA ARG A 251 -15.60 -14.83 30.52
C ARG A 251 -15.74 -13.67 31.51
N GLY A 252 -15.73 -12.47 30.98
CA GLY A 252 -16.04 -11.28 31.76
C GLY A 252 -16.83 -10.32 30.91
N THR A 253 -18.13 -10.19 31.18
CA THR A 253 -18.95 -9.11 30.65
C THR A 253 -18.32 -7.78 31.02
N ALA A 254 -17.74 -7.13 30.05
CA ALA A 254 -17.09 -5.84 30.19
C ALA A 254 -18.15 -4.79 30.49
N SER A 255 -18.04 -4.16 31.64
CA SER A 255 -18.71 -2.90 31.91
C SER A 255 -18.12 -1.79 31.03
N GLY A 256 -18.88 -1.26 30.09
CA GLY A 256 -18.77 0.13 29.66
C GLY A 256 -17.80 0.49 28.56
N GLN A 257 -17.15 -0.44 27.86
CA GLN A 257 -16.51 -0.13 26.56
C GLN A 257 -17.38 -0.70 25.43
N ALA A 258 -17.67 0.15 24.43
CA ALA A 258 -18.33 -0.30 23.21
C ALA A 258 -17.66 -1.58 22.70
N PRO A 259 -18.42 -2.61 22.30
CA PRO A 259 -17.85 -3.83 21.77
C PRO A 259 -16.92 -3.45 20.61
N ALA A 260 -15.66 -3.85 20.70
CA ALA A 260 -14.78 -3.80 19.55
C ALA A 260 -15.54 -4.43 18.39
N ALA A 261 -15.69 -3.70 17.28
CA ALA A 261 -16.46 -4.16 16.13
C ALA A 261 -16.12 -5.64 15.88
N ALA A 262 -17.14 -6.49 15.91
CA ALA A 262 -16.95 -7.93 15.76
C ALA A 262 -16.15 -8.16 14.48
N GLU A 263 -15.03 -8.88 14.57
CA GLU A 263 -14.22 -9.19 13.39
C GLU A 263 -15.17 -9.85 12.36
N PRO A 264 -15.09 -9.45 11.09
CA PRO A 264 -15.96 -10.03 10.08
C PRO A 264 -15.78 -11.54 10.04
N PRO A 265 -16.84 -12.31 9.83
CA PRO A 265 -16.75 -13.77 9.77
C PRO A 265 -15.78 -14.18 8.64
N PRO A 266 -15.06 -15.29 8.78
CA PRO A 266 -14.19 -15.77 7.73
C PRO A 266 -14.98 -16.02 6.45
N PRO A 267 -14.37 -15.76 5.26
CA PRO A 267 -15.06 -15.88 3.98
C PRO A 267 -15.62 -17.30 3.78
N SER A 268 -16.80 -17.38 3.14
CA SER A 268 -17.40 -18.66 2.76
C SER A 268 -16.58 -19.36 1.66
N ILE A 269 -16.82 -20.66 1.47
CA ILE A 269 -16.18 -21.40 0.35
C ILE A 269 -16.57 -20.78 -0.99
N ASP A 270 -17.84 -20.42 -1.19
CA ASP A 270 -18.30 -19.82 -2.43
C ASP A 270 -17.66 -18.45 -2.72
N GLN A 271 -17.46 -17.64 -1.67
CA GLN A 271 -16.71 -16.38 -1.80
C GLN A 271 -15.25 -16.63 -2.20
N LEU A 272 -14.63 -17.63 -1.63
CA LEU A 272 -13.23 -17.98 -1.99
C LEU A 272 -13.13 -18.55 -3.40
N VAL A 273 -14.08 -19.37 -3.83
CA VAL A 273 -14.17 -19.84 -5.23
C VAL A 273 -14.37 -18.66 -6.17
N ALA A 274 -15.28 -17.73 -5.86
CA ALA A 274 -15.49 -16.53 -6.66
C ALA A 274 -14.22 -15.66 -6.77
N VAL A 275 -13.44 -15.55 -5.70
CA VAL A 275 -12.13 -14.86 -5.74
C VAL A 275 -11.15 -15.56 -6.67
N GLN A 276 -11.10 -16.90 -6.65
CA GLN A 276 -10.21 -17.67 -7.53
C GLN A 276 -10.70 -17.66 -8.98
N ALA A 277 -11.99 -17.54 -9.22
CA ALA A 277 -12.58 -17.41 -10.55
C ALA A 277 -12.30 -16.07 -11.22
N ARG A 278 -11.82 -15.09 -10.45
CA ARG A 278 -11.51 -13.77 -10.99
C ARG A 278 -10.26 -13.80 -11.85
N ILE A 279 -10.37 -13.28 -13.06
CA ILE A 279 -9.25 -13.09 -14.00
C ILE A 279 -8.75 -11.66 -13.86
N ALA A 280 -7.59 -11.48 -13.24
CA ALA A 280 -7.05 -10.14 -12.96
C ALA A 280 -6.52 -9.47 -14.24
N SER A 281 -5.92 -10.24 -15.13
CA SER A 281 -5.33 -9.79 -16.40
C SER A 281 -5.29 -10.94 -17.40
N ILE A 282 -5.32 -10.62 -18.70
CA ILE A 282 -5.18 -11.56 -19.81
C ILE A 282 -4.33 -10.92 -20.90
N SER A 283 -3.49 -11.71 -21.57
CA SER A 283 -2.67 -11.24 -22.68
C SER A 283 -2.38 -12.40 -23.67
N ALA A 284 -2.34 -12.10 -24.95
CA ALA A 284 -2.06 -13.06 -25.99
C ALA A 284 -0.79 -12.72 -26.76
N SER A 285 0.04 -13.73 -27.02
CA SER A 285 1.12 -13.72 -28.01
C SER A 285 0.66 -14.33 -29.33
N THR A 286 1.57 -14.53 -30.28
CA THR A 286 1.23 -15.25 -31.53
C THR A 286 0.96 -16.75 -31.33
N LYS A 287 1.27 -17.30 -30.15
CA LYS A 287 1.24 -18.77 -29.88
C LYS A 287 0.42 -19.12 -28.64
N ASP A 288 0.34 -18.26 -27.65
CA ASP A 288 -0.20 -18.58 -26.34
C ASP A 288 -1.06 -17.45 -25.78
N VAL A 289 -1.96 -17.82 -24.89
CA VAL A 289 -2.69 -16.89 -24.02
C VAL A 289 -2.17 -17.07 -22.61
N PHE A 290 -1.93 -15.94 -21.92
CA PHE A 290 -1.51 -15.88 -20.55
C PHE A 290 -2.55 -15.11 -19.74
N PHE A 291 -2.85 -15.57 -18.54
CA PHE A 291 -3.73 -14.86 -17.64
C PHE A 291 -3.28 -14.99 -16.19
N ALA A 292 -3.59 -13.95 -15.40
CA ALA A 292 -3.35 -13.94 -13.97
C ALA A 292 -4.67 -14.12 -13.20
N CYS A 293 -4.65 -14.98 -12.19
CA CYS A 293 -5.76 -15.20 -11.27
C CYS A 293 -5.25 -15.32 -9.84
N SER A 294 -6.16 -15.22 -8.84
CA SER A 294 -5.78 -15.42 -7.44
C SER A 294 -5.19 -16.81 -7.22
N SER A 295 -4.10 -16.89 -6.46
CA SER A 295 -3.41 -18.17 -6.23
C SER A 295 -4.27 -19.15 -5.42
N SER A 296 -4.22 -20.42 -5.83
CA SER A 296 -4.82 -21.54 -5.11
C SER A 296 -4.23 -21.75 -3.71
N THR A 297 -3.07 -21.16 -3.41
CA THR A 297 -2.48 -21.18 -2.06
C THR A 297 -3.13 -20.19 -1.09
N GLY A 298 -3.98 -19.28 -1.59
CA GLY A 298 -4.66 -18.22 -0.84
C GLY A 298 -3.84 -16.96 -0.65
N THR A 299 -2.64 -16.88 -1.24
CA THR A 299 -1.78 -15.68 -1.18
C THR A 299 -1.13 -15.41 -2.53
N GLY A 300 -1.22 -14.16 -3.02
CA GLY A 300 -0.66 -13.77 -4.30
C GLY A 300 -1.49 -14.22 -5.49
N PHE A 301 -0.83 -14.31 -6.63
CA PHE A 301 -1.43 -14.64 -7.92
C PHE A 301 -0.67 -15.79 -8.60
N ASP A 302 -1.41 -16.57 -9.34
CA ASP A 302 -0.85 -17.57 -10.27
C ASP A 302 -0.98 -17.03 -11.68
N VAL A 303 0.05 -17.25 -12.50
CA VAL A 303 0.03 -16.97 -13.93
C VAL A 303 -0.08 -18.29 -14.66
N TRP A 304 -1.09 -18.39 -15.50
CA TRP A 304 -1.38 -19.53 -16.32
C TRP A 304 -1.10 -19.23 -17.79
N ARG A 305 -0.74 -20.26 -18.53
CA ARG A 305 -0.58 -20.26 -19.96
C ARG A 305 -1.48 -21.32 -20.58
N THR A 306 -2.11 -21.01 -21.72
CA THR A 306 -2.81 -21.93 -22.61
C THR A 306 -2.30 -21.72 -24.02
N ASP A 307 -2.69 -22.58 -24.97
CA ASP A 307 -2.63 -22.24 -26.39
C ASP A 307 -3.74 -21.21 -26.74
N LEU A 308 -3.79 -20.78 -28.01
CA LEU A 308 -4.76 -19.80 -28.49
C LEU A 308 -6.21 -20.28 -28.42
N ASP A 309 -6.40 -21.60 -28.35
CA ASP A 309 -7.70 -22.28 -28.22
C ASP A 309 -8.09 -22.55 -26.77
N PHE A 310 -7.35 -21.98 -25.79
CA PHE A 310 -7.51 -22.19 -24.35
C PHE A 310 -7.30 -23.63 -23.87
N GLU A 311 -6.64 -24.44 -24.68
CA GLU A 311 -6.26 -25.80 -24.31
C GLU A 311 -4.85 -25.85 -23.68
N GLN A 312 -4.41 -27.02 -23.25
CA GLN A 312 -3.07 -27.26 -22.69
C GLN A 312 -2.72 -26.32 -21.54
N GLY A 313 -3.73 -25.98 -20.69
CA GLY A 313 -3.59 -25.07 -19.56
C GLY A 313 -2.53 -25.54 -18.57
N ARG A 314 -1.52 -24.70 -18.30
CA ARG A 314 -0.49 -24.96 -17.30
C ARG A 314 -0.11 -23.69 -16.52
N LYS A 315 0.21 -23.88 -15.27
CA LYS A 315 0.72 -22.81 -14.43
C LYS A 315 2.19 -22.57 -14.77
N ILE A 316 2.57 -21.29 -14.99
CA ILE A 316 3.95 -20.88 -15.28
C ILE A 316 4.52 -19.96 -14.19
N GLY A 317 3.69 -19.38 -13.34
CA GLY A 317 4.07 -18.60 -12.15
C GLY A 317 3.13 -18.92 -10.99
N GLU A 318 3.67 -19.07 -9.79
CA GLU A 318 2.88 -19.43 -8.61
C GLU A 318 3.12 -18.47 -7.46
N SER A 319 2.04 -18.06 -6.80
CA SER A 319 2.07 -17.18 -5.61
C SER A 319 2.88 -15.90 -5.82
N LEU A 320 2.85 -15.34 -7.02
CA LEU A 320 3.50 -14.08 -7.35
C LEU A 320 2.91 -12.95 -6.53
N ARG A 321 3.72 -11.98 -6.19
CA ARG A 321 3.35 -10.95 -5.22
C ARG A 321 2.56 -9.80 -5.85
N GLY A 322 1.24 -9.84 -5.71
CA GLY A 322 0.32 -8.77 -6.06
C GLY A 322 -0.44 -8.23 -4.86
N CYS A 323 -0.95 -7.01 -4.96
CA CYS A 323 -1.69 -6.29 -3.93
C CYS A 323 -3.05 -5.83 -4.46
N CYS A 324 -3.99 -5.56 -3.55
CA CYS A 324 -5.30 -4.97 -3.86
C CYS A 324 -6.12 -5.76 -4.91
N GLY A 325 -5.92 -7.07 -5.01
CA GLY A 325 -6.59 -7.92 -6.00
C GLY A 325 -6.14 -7.66 -7.44
N GLN A 326 -4.93 -7.13 -7.64
CA GLN A 326 -4.39 -6.79 -8.95
C GLN A 326 -3.03 -7.47 -9.19
N MET A 327 -2.91 -8.04 -10.37
CA MET A 327 -1.68 -8.53 -10.97
C MET A 327 -1.85 -8.36 -12.47
N ASP A 328 -0.96 -7.65 -13.11
CA ASP A 328 -1.00 -7.56 -14.57
C ASP A 328 0.02 -8.48 -15.21
N VAL A 329 -0.38 -9.13 -16.27
CA VAL A 329 0.46 -9.93 -17.14
C VAL A 329 0.31 -9.46 -18.56
N GLN A 330 1.43 -9.18 -19.21
CA GLN A 330 1.51 -8.89 -20.63
C GLN A 330 2.51 -9.83 -21.30
N ALA A 331 2.17 -10.31 -22.48
CA ALA A 331 3.01 -11.27 -23.19
C ALA A 331 3.16 -10.89 -24.66
N ASN A 332 4.33 -11.16 -25.19
CA ASN A 332 4.63 -11.13 -26.59
C ASN A 332 5.50 -12.36 -26.93
N ASP A 333 5.98 -12.47 -28.18
CA ASP A 333 6.79 -13.63 -28.59
C ASP A 333 8.18 -13.68 -27.94
N ASN A 334 8.63 -12.60 -27.27
CA ASN A 334 9.92 -12.56 -26.58
C ASN A 334 9.81 -12.98 -25.09
N GLY A 335 8.63 -12.91 -24.48
CA GLY A 335 8.45 -13.29 -23.08
C GLY A 335 7.15 -12.83 -22.44
N VAL A 336 7.05 -13.10 -21.16
CA VAL A 336 5.92 -12.78 -20.29
C VAL A 336 6.38 -11.79 -19.23
N TYR A 337 5.74 -10.64 -19.16
CA TYR A 337 6.05 -9.55 -18.24
C TYR A 337 4.95 -9.45 -17.19
N VAL A 338 5.33 -9.47 -15.93
CA VAL A 338 4.40 -9.48 -14.79
C VAL A 338 4.69 -8.27 -13.89
N ALA A 339 3.69 -7.47 -13.63
CA ALA A 339 3.78 -6.37 -12.66
C ALA A 339 3.68 -6.93 -11.22
N GLU A 340 4.80 -7.28 -10.60
CA GLU A 340 4.86 -7.66 -9.18
C GLU A 340 4.80 -6.43 -8.28
N ASN A 341 3.63 -5.80 -8.18
CA ASN A 341 3.44 -4.48 -7.61
C ASN A 341 3.80 -4.35 -6.11
N THR A 342 3.79 -5.43 -5.34
CA THR A 342 4.27 -5.41 -3.94
C THR A 342 5.78 -5.53 -3.82
N LYS A 343 6.46 -5.92 -4.89
CA LYS A 343 7.92 -5.96 -4.98
C LYS A 343 8.50 -4.75 -5.69
N HIS A 344 7.65 -3.86 -6.17
CA HIS A 344 8.03 -2.65 -6.91
C HIS A 344 8.90 -2.96 -8.14
N ARG A 345 8.49 -3.99 -8.90
CA ARG A 345 9.24 -4.43 -10.08
C ARG A 345 8.34 -5.01 -11.16
N VAL A 346 8.87 -5.06 -12.36
CA VAL A 346 8.38 -5.90 -13.44
C VAL A 346 9.28 -7.13 -13.52
N SER A 347 8.71 -8.33 -13.50
CA SER A 347 9.42 -9.59 -13.64
C SER A 347 9.16 -10.18 -15.01
N CYS A 348 10.22 -10.55 -15.72
CA CYS A 348 10.16 -11.12 -17.05
C CYS A 348 10.47 -12.61 -17.02
N TYR A 349 9.66 -13.39 -17.71
CA TYR A 349 9.76 -14.84 -17.77
C TYR A 349 9.77 -15.31 -19.22
N THR A 350 10.38 -16.49 -19.48
CA THR A 350 10.13 -17.20 -20.72
C THR A 350 8.67 -17.68 -20.77
N ARG A 351 8.19 -18.08 -21.92
CA ARG A 351 6.85 -18.67 -22.08
C ARG A 351 6.64 -19.94 -21.24
N GLU A 352 7.71 -20.58 -20.76
CA GLU A 352 7.72 -21.75 -19.88
C GLU A 352 7.74 -21.38 -18.39
N GLY A 353 7.86 -20.08 -18.04
CA GLY A 353 7.91 -19.59 -16.66
C GLY A 353 9.31 -19.52 -16.05
N LYS A 354 10.38 -19.68 -16.86
CA LYS A 354 11.75 -19.45 -16.36
C LYS A 354 12.00 -17.94 -16.24
N SER A 355 12.47 -17.48 -15.08
CA SER A 355 12.86 -16.08 -14.87
C SER A 355 14.00 -15.69 -15.80
N VAL A 356 13.89 -14.51 -16.41
CA VAL A 356 14.85 -13.92 -17.34
C VAL A 356 15.45 -12.66 -16.78
N LEU A 357 14.60 -11.74 -16.32
CA LEU A 357 14.98 -10.39 -15.92
C LEU A 357 13.96 -9.85 -14.90
N ASP A 358 14.45 -9.06 -13.95
CA ASP A 358 13.63 -8.21 -13.10
C ASP A 358 14.13 -6.77 -13.22
N PHE A 359 13.25 -5.79 -13.29
CA PHE A 359 13.62 -4.37 -13.26
C PHE A 359 12.63 -3.53 -12.47
N GLY A 360 13.10 -2.36 -12.01
CA GLY A 360 12.38 -1.48 -11.12
C GLY A 360 12.71 -1.74 -9.65
N SER A 361 12.58 -0.70 -8.84
CA SER A 361 12.84 -0.71 -7.40
C SER A 361 11.90 0.25 -6.69
N ARG A 362 11.80 0.09 -5.36
CA ARG A 362 11.09 1.05 -4.51
C ARG A 362 11.98 2.25 -4.23
N GLU A 363 11.87 3.28 -5.04
CA GLU A 363 12.57 4.55 -4.85
C GLU A 363 11.60 5.71 -4.87
N ARG A 364 11.75 6.60 -3.89
CA ARG A 364 11.04 7.88 -3.84
C ARG A 364 11.96 8.98 -4.38
N GLY A 365 11.39 9.86 -5.21
CA GLY A 365 12.15 10.98 -5.78
C GLY A 365 13.03 10.62 -6.97
N SER A 366 12.94 9.38 -7.50
CA SER A 366 13.58 8.95 -8.75
C SER A 366 12.51 8.63 -9.80
N ASP A 367 12.69 9.13 -11.01
CA ASP A 367 11.78 8.79 -12.12
C ASP A 367 11.88 7.32 -12.52
N ALA A 368 13.01 6.67 -12.34
CA ALA A 368 13.22 5.27 -12.63
C ALA A 368 12.56 4.33 -11.60
N GLY A 369 12.43 4.77 -10.34
CA GLY A 369 11.84 3.99 -9.26
C GLY A 369 10.31 4.01 -9.25
N PHE A 370 9.70 3.10 -8.48
CA PHE A 370 8.25 3.05 -8.27
C PHE A 370 7.88 3.56 -6.89
N GLU A 371 6.91 4.47 -6.83
CA GLU A 371 6.45 5.06 -5.58
C GLU A 371 5.20 4.38 -5.01
N GLY A 372 4.93 4.66 -3.74
CA GLY A 372 3.73 4.14 -3.07
C GLY A 372 3.84 2.69 -2.62
N CYS A 373 2.69 2.02 -2.40
CA CYS A 373 2.67 0.67 -1.84
C CYS A 373 2.44 -0.44 -2.88
N CYS A 374 1.92 -0.13 -4.07
CA CYS A 374 1.40 -1.11 -5.02
C CYS A 374 1.74 -0.75 -6.47
N ASN A 375 2.99 -0.41 -6.77
CA ASN A 375 3.42 -0.03 -8.11
C ASN A 375 4.64 -0.86 -8.57
N PRO A 376 4.79 -1.12 -9.88
CA PRO A 376 3.86 -0.76 -10.95
C PRO A 376 2.56 -1.57 -10.88
N MET A 377 1.44 -0.97 -11.27
CA MET A 377 0.14 -1.64 -11.25
C MET A 377 -0.15 -2.37 -12.57
N ASN A 378 0.39 -1.86 -13.65
CA ASN A 378 0.13 -2.38 -14.99
C ASN A 378 1.35 -2.26 -15.90
N VAL A 379 1.40 -3.10 -16.93
CA VAL A 379 2.42 -3.14 -17.98
C VAL A 379 1.74 -3.05 -19.34
N ALA A 380 2.33 -2.36 -20.30
CA ALA A 380 1.94 -2.40 -21.70
C ALA A 380 3.17 -2.40 -22.60
N PHE A 381 3.03 -2.90 -23.80
CA PHE A 381 4.08 -2.82 -24.83
C PHE A 381 3.84 -1.64 -25.76
N GLY A 382 4.92 -0.99 -26.14
CA GLY A 382 4.94 0.08 -27.12
C GLY A 382 5.87 -0.23 -28.28
N PRO A 383 6.05 0.74 -29.20
CA PRO A 383 6.93 0.60 -30.34
C PRO A 383 8.39 0.33 -29.92
N GLY A 384 9.15 -0.33 -30.78
CA GLY A 384 10.55 -0.63 -30.51
C GLY A 384 10.80 -1.63 -29.37
N LYS A 385 9.80 -2.45 -29.01
CA LYS A 385 9.84 -3.39 -27.87
C LYS A 385 9.93 -2.69 -26.50
N SER A 386 9.60 -1.40 -26.43
CA SER A 386 9.58 -0.67 -25.17
C SER A 386 8.47 -1.17 -24.25
N VAL A 387 8.70 -1.05 -22.95
CA VAL A 387 7.79 -1.47 -21.89
C VAL A 387 7.30 -0.24 -21.15
N TYR A 388 6.00 -0.06 -21.11
CA TYR A 388 5.34 1.01 -20.35
C TYR A 388 4.79 0.46 -19.05
N THR A 389 4.88 1.26 -17.99
CA THR A 389 4.33 0.91 -16.68
C THR A 389 3.45 2.03 -16.16
N ALA A 390 2.42 1.68 -15.40
CA ALA A 390 1.53 2.64 -14.75
C ALA A 390 1.57 2.51 -13.23
N GLU A 391 1.50 3.65 -12.56
CA GLU A 391 1.43 3.76 -11.12
C GLU A 391 0.01 4.15 -10.67
N ALA A 392 -0.55 3.38 -9.74
CA ALA A 392 -1.76 3.80 -9.03
C ALA A 392 -1.43 4.91 -8.03
N GLY A 393 -2.34 5.83 -7.84
CA GLY A 393 -2.20 6.93 -6.91
C GLY A 393 -1.51 8.16 -7.50
N SER A 394 -0.31 8.05 -8.03
CA SER A 394 0.40 9.13 -8.74
C SER A 394 -0.08 9.31 -10.17
N GLY A 395 -0.67 8.27 -10.77
CA GLY A 395 -1.08 8.27 -12.18
C GLY A 395 0.09 8.36 -13.17
N ARG A 396 1.33 8.16 -12.72
CA ARG A 396 2.52 8.27 -13.55
C ARG A 396 2.61 7.10 -14.51
N VAL A 397 2.99 7.40 -15.75
CA VAL A 397 3.32 6.41 -16.79
C VAL A 397 4.78 6.59 -17.14
N LYS A 398 5.52 5.48 -17.16
CA LYS A 398 6.95 5.43 -17.42
C LYS A 398 7.25 4.49 -18.56
N ARG A 399 8.31 4.78 -19.32
CA ARG A 399 8.80 3.94 -20.40
C ARG A 399 10.18 3.39 -20.08
N PHE A 400 10.34 2.10 -20.32
CA PHE A 400 11.57 1.36 -20.17
C PHE A 400 11.91 0.68 -21.50
N SER A 401 13.18 0.40 -21.73
CA SER A 401 13.61 -0.49 -22.80
C SER A 401 13.30 -1.95 -22.48
N ALA A 402 13.46 -2.84 -23.43
CA ALA A 402 13.18 -4.26 -23.25
C ALA A 402 14.08 -4.95 -22.20
N ASP A 403 15.25 -4.39 -21.92
CA ASP A 403 16.17 -4.84 -20.87
C ASP A 403 15.93 -4.20 -19.50
N GLY A 404 14.87 -3.39 -19.36
CA GLY A 404 14.45 -2.77 -18.12
C GLY A 404 15.18 -1.47 -17.78
N THR A 405 15.95 -0.88 -18.71
CA THR A 405 16.55 0.44 -18.49
C THR A 405 15.48 1.52 -18.61
N PHE A 406 15.39 2.41 -17.61
CA PHE A 406 14.49 3.55 -17.65
C PHE A 406 14.86 4.49 -18.80
N MET A 407 13.87 4.89 -19.58
CA MET A 407 14.05 5.78 -20.72
C MET A 407 13.49 7.17 -20.44
N GLU A 408 12.23 7.27 -20.03
CA GLU A 408 11.58 8.57 -19.82
C GLU A 408 10.29 8.47 -18.99
N LEU A 409 9.89 9.59 -18.42
CA LEU A 409 8.56 9.82 -17.88
C LEU A 409 7.63 10.21 -19.02
N ILE A 410 6.62 9.41 -19.29
CA ILE A 410 5.61 9.69 -20.31
C ILE A 410 4.70 10.82 -19.86
N GLY A 411 4.17 10.74 -18.66
CA GLY A 411 3.27 11.72 -18.08
C GLY A 411 2.61 11.25 -16.80
N ALA A 412 1.72 12.07 -16.29
CA ALA A 412 0.90 11.73 -15.14
C ALA A 412 -0.56 12.12 -15.38
N VAL A 413 -1.46 11.28 -14.91
CA VAL A 413 -2.92 11.50 -14.96
C VAL A 413 -3.41 11.69 -13.53
N GLU A 414 -4.24 12.71 -13.31
CA GLU A 414 -4.89 12.87 -12.02
C GLU A 414 -5.93 11.76 -11.79
N LEU A 415 -5.60 10.81 -10.94
CA LEU A 415 -6.48 9.71 -10.52
C LEU A 415 -7.12 9.99 -9.16
N VAL A 416 -8.24 9.33 -8.89
CA VAL A 416 -8.79 9.31 -7.52
C VAL A 416 -7.80 8.59 -6.60
N PRO A 417 -7.37 9.22 -5.48
CA PRO A 417 -6.39 8.64 -4.58
C PRO A 417 -6.77 7.25 -4.09
N GLY A 418 -5.75 6.40 -3.89
CA GLY A 418 -5.88 5.05 -3.35
C GLY A 418 -5.41 3.95 -4.31
N CYS A 419 -5.34 2.72 -3.78
CA CYS A 419 -4.95 1.54 -4.57
C CYS A 419 -6.13 1.07 -5.45
N LYS A 420 -6.38 1.77 -6.55
CA LYS A 420 -7.40 1.37 -7.53
C LYS A 420 -6.76 0.64 -8.70
N LYS A 421 -7.54 -0.19 -9.40
CA LYS A 421 -7.09 -0.81 -10.64
C LYS A 421 -6.76 0.30 -11.65
N VAL A 422 -5.57 0.23 -12.20
CA VAL A 422 -5.10 1.04 -13.32
C VAL A 422 -4.71 0.07 -14.41
N SER A 423 -5.08 0.36 -15.63
CA SER A 423 -4.58 -0.32 -16.83
C SER A 423 -4.14 0.73 -17.83
N ILE A 424 -3.14 0.41 -18.61
CA ILE A 424 -2.69 1.27 -19.72
C ILE A 424 -2.64 0.48 -21.02
N ALA A 425 -2.79 1.20 -22.11
CA ALA A 425 -2.49 0.72 -23.45
C ALA A 425 -1.74 1.81 -24.20
N VAL A 426 -0.97 1.41 -25.18
CA VAL A 426 -0.16 2.30 -26.02
C VAL A 426 -0.58 2.12 -27.46
N SER A 427 -0.76 3.21 -28.21
CA SER A 427 -1.01 3.17 -29.63
C SER A 427 0.14 2.47 -30.38
N PRO A 428 -0.09 1.86 -31.52
CA PRO A 428 0.98 1.20 -32.29
C PRO A 428 2.16 2.12 -32.62
N GLN A 429 1.91 3.40 -32.77
CA GLN A 429 2.92 4.43 -33.07
C GLN A 429 3.59 4.97 -31.81
N GLY A 430 2.99 4.76 -30.64
CA GLY A 430 3.45 5.30 -29.37
C GLY A 430 3.14 6.78 -29.15
N ASP A 431 2.36 7.38 -30.03
CA ASP A 431 1.95 8.78 -29.97
C ASP A 431 0.81 9.03 -28.98
N ARG A 432 0.08 7.98 -28.59
CA ARG A 432 -0.98 8.03 -27.59
C ARG A 432 -0.80 6.94 -26.53
N VAL A 433 -1.06 7.34 -25.29
CA VAL A 433 -1.14 6.42 -24.14
C VAL A 433 -2.48 6.59 -23.49
N TYR A 434 -3.18 5.46 -23.33
CA TYR A 434 -4.50 5.37 -22.74
C TYR A 434 -4.39 4.88 -21.30
N MET A 435 -5.16 5.47 -20.38
CA MET A 435 -5.15 5.07 -18.96
C MET A 435 -6.54 4.94 -18.39
N LEU A 436 -6.82 3.81 -17.77
CA LEU A 436 -8.10 3.47 -17.15
C LEU A 436 -8.31 4.24 -15.84
N ASP A 437 -9.41 5.00 -15.74
CA ASP A 437 -9.94 5.49 -14.46
C ASP A 437 -11.29 4.80 -14.16
N ILE A 438 -11.21 3.68 -13.46
CA ILE A 438 -12.41 2.91 -13.08
C ILE A 438 -13.32 3.64 -12.11
N THR A 439 -12.81 4.62 -11.37
CA THR A 439 -13.57 5.35 -10.37
C THR A 439 -14.49 6.38 -11.01
N ARG A 440 -13.97 7.07 -12.04
CA ARG A 440 -14.73 8.07 -12.79
C ARG A 440 -15.43 7.47 -14.03
N GLY A 441 -15.18 6.19 -14.36
CA GLY A 441 -15.82 5.49 -15.47
C GLY A 441 -15.37 5.95 -16.85
N HIS A 442 -14.13 6.40 -16.98
CA HIS A 442 -13.58 6.88 -18.25
C HIS A 442 -12.16 6.38 -18.51
N ILE A 443 -11.71 6.56 -19.74
CA ILE A 443 -10.36 6.32 -20.17
C ILE A 443 -9.72 7.67 -20.52
N VAL A 444 -8.59 7.98 -19.89
CA VAL A 444 -7.81 9.18 -20.17
C VAL A 444 -6.88 8.89 -21.35
N VAL A 445 -6.88 9.76 -22.33
CA VAL A 445 -5.97 9.71 -23.48
C VAL A 445 -4.91 10.79 -23.29
N MET A 446 -3.66 10.38 -23.32
CA MET A 446 -2.50 11.27 -23.35
C MET A 446 -1.90 11.23 -24.75
N ALA A 447 -1.60 12.38 -25.33
CA ALA A 447 -0.92 12.50 -26.61
C ALA A 447 0.50 13.06 -26.42
N ALA A 448 1.40 12.70 -27.35
CA ALA A 448 2.75 13.25 -27.38
C ALA A 448 2.68 14.78 -27.52
N SER A 449 3.43 15.49 -26.69
CA SER A 449 3.53 16.95 -26.74
C SER A 449 4.25 17.37 -28.00
N GLU A 450 3.68 18.32 -28.76
CA GLU A 450 4.30 18.84 -29.97
C GLU A 450 5.63 19.59 -29.73
N THR A 451 5.88 20.00 -28.48
CA THR A 451 7.11 20.67 -28.08
C THR A 451 8.12 19.63 -27.58
N PRO A 452 9.21 19.34 -28.29
CA PRO A 452 10.28 18.53 -27.75
C PRO A 452 10.78 19.15 -26.45
N PRO A 453 11.11 18.37 -25.40
CA PRO A 453 11.68 18.90 -24.19
C PRO A 453 12.92 19.77 -24.56
N SER A 454 12.89 21.01 -24.16
CA SER A 454 14.03 21.93 -24.36
C SER A 454 15.26 21.25 -23.74
N ALA A 455 16.11 20.73 -24.60
CA ALA A 455 17.43 20.30 -24.20
C ALA A 455 18.13 21.57 -23.68
N THR A 456 18.14 21.75 -22.38
CA THR A 456 19.06 22.67 -21.73
C THR A 456 20.47 22.19 -22.07
N ALA A 457 20.96 22.68 -23.19
CA ALA A 457 22.33 22.52 -23.58
C ALA A 457 23.19 23.09 -22.44
N SER A 458 23.75 22.20 -21.63
CA SER A 458 24.86 22.55 -20.78
C SER A 458 26.00 22.98 -21.72
N SER A 459 26.10 24.27 -21.96
CA SER A 459 27.26 24.86 -22.63
C SER A 459 28.50 24.41 -21.86
N PRO A 460 29.50 23.81 -22.55
CA PRO A 460 30.78 23.56 -21.91
C PRO A 460 31.39 24.92 -21.55
N ARG A 461 31.65 25.15 -20.27
CA ARG A 461 32.50 26.22 -19.81
C ARG A 461 33.86 26.04 -20.48
N THR A 462 34.14 26.85 -21.48
CA THR A 462 35.51 27.05 -21.97
C THR A 462 36.25 27.86 -20.92
N ASP A 463 36.98 27.18 -20.06
CA ASP A 463 38.01 27.82 -19.25
C ASP A 463 39.11 28.31 -20.20
N SER A 464 39.13 29.60 -20.45
CA SER A 464 40.22 30.30 -21.13
C SER A 464 41.45 30.28 -20.22
N LEU A 465 42.35 29.34 -20.47
CA LEU A 465 43.72 29.40 -19.96
C LEU A 465 44.45 30.54 -20.69
N THR A 466 44.57 31.69 -20.04
CA THR A 466 45.48 32.74 -20.40
C THR A 466 46.93 32.24 -20.28
N SER A 467 47.60 32.13 -21.41
CA SER A 467 49.04 31.92 -21.49
C SER A 467 49.76 33.15 -20.90
N LEU A 468 50.54 32.93 -19.85
CA LEU A 468 51.63 33.86 -19.46
C LEU A 468 52.87 33.45 -20.21
N ASP A 469 53.18 34.29 -21.16
CA ASP A 469 54.47 34.39 -21.84
C ASP A 469 55.50 34.92 -20.82
N ALA A 470 56.60 34.23 -20.64
CA ALA A 470 57.80 34.77 -20.00
C ALA A 470 59.05 34.34 -20.78
N GLY A 471 59.51 35.26 -21.55
CA GLY A 471 60.76 35.11 -22.24
C GLY A 471 62.01 35.09 -21.28
N ARG A 472 62.88 34.31 -21.62
CA ARG A 472 64.33 34.34 -21.77
C ARG A 472 64.93 32.96 -21.63
#